data_8cd393dc795711f8e1b7dffb1a6d7063
#
_entry.id   8cd393dc795711f8e1b7dffb1a6d7063
#
_cell.length_a   1.000
_cell.length_b   1.000
_cell.length_c   1.000
_cell.angle_alpha   90.00
_cell.angle_beta   90.00
_cell.angle_gamma   90.00
#
_symmetry.space_group_name_H-M   'P 1'
#
loop_
_entity.id
_entity.type
_entity.pdbx_description
1 polymer ?
#
loop_
_entity_poly.entity_id
_entity_poly.type
_entity_poly.pdbx_seq_one_letter_code
_entity_poly.pdbx_strand_id
1 'polypeptide(L)'
;MHIKYFLELYEAGYRDFTGISLAGADFSHHILVDVDLSRANLKGANLSRSFLTQANLDYATLNWANLSFAKMSETHLSQADLTKANLRGSFLVRADLRQAKLSGCDLCHTNLRNADLRGANLCGANLTGANLRGANLSGANLSWAHLTGARLSGADLERTCMDAVNLEGAWLNGVDLHGMNLAGANLREAKLNGANLDYANLSSANLTHTTMRGVSLVGANLSGSDLTGSVLWNGILDGVDLSRADLTRAHLGEASLKEAVVVGTEFTESVLPAEARAYLYETVQGETRWTHRSARETLNQSQFVDRI
;
A
#
# COMPACT_ATOMS: atom_id res chain seq x y z
N MET A 1 29.11 -25.94 -2.82
CA MET A 1 29.22 -26.60 -4.17
C MET A 1 29.70 -25.57 -5.17
N HIS A 2 30.50 -25.98 -6.18
CA HIS A 2 30.87 -25.06 -7.27
C HIS A 2 29.72 -24.94 -8.27
N ILE A 3 29.43 -23.72 -8.77
CA ILE A 3 28.28 -23.46 -9.66
C ILE A 3 28.26 -24.35 -10.90
N LYS A 4 29.42 -24.60 -11.49
CA LYS A 4 29.52 -25.44 -12.68
C LYS A 4 28.97 -26.85 -12.42
N TYR A 5 29.35 -27.49 -11.31
CA TYR A 5 28.86 -28.80 -10.94
C TYR A 5 27.36 -28.81 -10.60
N PHE A 6 26.85 -27.73 -9.97
CA PHE A 6 25.43 -27.55 -9.78
C PHE A 6 24.66 -27.56 -11.09
N LEU A 7 25.13 -26.79 -12.08
CA LEU A 7 24.49 -26.70 -13.40
C LEU A 7 24.54 -28.03 -14.17
N GLU A 8 25.67 -28.74 -14.13
CA GLU A 8 25.78 -30.06 -14.70
C GLU A 8 24.79 -31.06 -14.14
N LEU A 9 24.58 -31.06 -12.82
CA LEU A 9 23.57 -31.90 -12.14
C LEU A 9 22.16 -31.49 -12.56
N TYR A 10 21.87 -30.17 -12.57
CA TYR A 10 20.55 -29.65 -12.94
C TYR A 10 20.21 -30.04 -14.40
N GLU A 11 21.17 -29.91 -15.36
CA GLU A 11 21.03 -30.32 -16.74
C GLU A 11 20.85 -31.84 -16.89
N ALA A 12 21.47 -32.63 -16.00
CA ALA A 12 21.26 -34.08 -15.90
C ALA A 12 19.90 -34.49 -15.32
N GLY A 13 19.04 -33.50 -14.93
CA GLY A 13 17.70 -33.73 -14.44
C GLY A 13 17.55 -33.73 -12.94
N TYR A 14 18.62 -33.52 -12.15
CA TYR A 14 18.51 -33.35 -10.71
C TYR A 14 17.76 -32.04 -10.41
N ARG A 15 16.90 -32.10 -9.39
CA ARG A 15 16.13 -30.92 -8.94
C ARG A 15 16.31 -30.64 -7.46
N ASP A 16 16.66 -31.63 -6.64
CA ASP A 16 16.82 -31.49 -5.19
C ASP A 16 18.23 -30.98 -4.83
N PHE A 17 18.28 -29.71 -4.44
CA PHE A 17 19.47 -29.02 -3.96
C PHE A 17 19.20 -28.41 -2.57
N THR A 18 18.37 -29.09 -1.77
CA THR A 18 17.98 -28.64 -0.44
C THR A 18 19.19 -28.33 0.43
N GLY A 19 19.19 -27.20 1.11
CA GLY A 19 20.21 -26.80 2.11
C GLY A 19 21.61 -26.52 1.53
N ILE A 20 21.77 -26.50 0.23
CA ILE A 20 23.07 -26.25 -0.41
C ILE A 20 23.60 -24.84 -0.15
N SER A 21 24.92 -24.69 -0.08
CA SER A 21 25.56 -23.37 -0.02
C SER A 21 26.06 -22.91 -1.38
N LEU A 22 25.46 -21.81 -1.86
CA LEU A 22 25.71 -21.15 -3.15
C LEU A 22 25.81 -19.62 -2.95
N ALA A 23 26.32 -19.20 -1.76
CA ALA A 23 26.48 -17.79 -1.46
C ALA A 23 27.40 -17.11 -2.49
N GLY A 24 26.98 -15.95 -3.01
CA GLY A 24 27.68 -15.17 -4.01
C GLY A 24 27.77 -15.82 -5.40
N ALA A 25 27.11 -16.97 -5.63
CA ALA A 25 27.11 -17.61 -6.94
C ALA A 25 26.39 -16.76 -8.00
N ASP A 26 26.84 -16.83 -9.24
CA ASP A 26 26.23 -16.16 -10.38
C ASP A 26 25.34 -17.11 -11.19
N PHE A 27 24.04 -16.97 -11.02
CA PHE A 27 22.99 -17.68 -11.76
C PHE A 27 22.23 -16.76 -12.73
N SER A 28 22.80 -15.61 -13.04
CA SER A 28 22.14 -14.68 -13.94
C SER A 28 21.82 -15.33 -15.29
N HIS A 29 20.61 -15.06 -15.79
CA HIS A 29 20.11 -15.61 -17.07
C HIS A 29 19.94 -17.14 -17.14
N HIS A 30 20.23 -17.91 -16.07
CA HIS A 30 20.08 -19.37 -16.08
C HIS A 30 18.62 -19.80 -15.97
N ILE A 31 18.32 -20.95 -16.54
CA ILE A 31 17.03 -21.62 -16.40
C ILE A 31 17.12 -22.57 -15.22
N LEU A 32 16.32 -22.30 -14.18
CA LEU A 32 16.28 -23.05 -12.93
C LEU A 32 14.81 -23.35 -12.55
N VAL A 33 14.02 -23.68 -13.55
CA VAL A 33 12.59 -24.01 -13.39
C VAL A 33 12.44 -25.28 -12.56
N ASP A 34 11.49 -25.27 -11.62
CA ASP A 34 11.15 -26.42 -10.76
C ASP A 34 12.34 -26.97 -9.92
N VAL A 35 13.35 -26.13 -9.67
CA VAL A 35 14.48 -26.49 -8.81
C VAL A 35 14.10 -26.41 -7.35
N ASP A 36 14.49 -27.38 -6.54
CA ASP A 36 14.39 -27.31 -5.07
C ASP A 36 15.69 -26.74 -4.49
N LEU A 37 15.63 -25.50 -4.06
CA LEU A 37 16.65 -24.75 -3.33
C LEU A 37 16.17 -24.39 -1.93
N SER A 38 15.21 -25.16 -1.40
CA SER A 38 14.73 -24.93 -0.05
C SER A 38 15.86 -24.99 0.97
N ARG A 39 15.83 -24.06 1.93
CA ARG A 39 16.90 -23.90 2.95
C ARG A 39 18.30 -23.62 2.39
N ALA A 40 18.45 -23.38 1.11
CA ALA A 40 19.75 -23.09 0.52
C ALA A 40 20.30 -21.74 1.00
N ASN A 41 21.61 -21.63 1.11
CA ASN A 41 22.31 -20.38 1.34
C ASN A 41 22.65 -19.73 -0.02
N LEU A 42 21.87 -18.75 -0.39
CA LEU A 42 22.01 -17.93 -1.60
C LEU A 42 22.35 -16.47 -1.28
N LYS A 43 22.91 -16.22 -0.10
CA LYS A 43 23.27 -14.87 0.35
C LYS A 43 24.15 -14.18 -0.71
N GLY A 44 23.72 -12.99 -1.16
CA GLY A 44 24.44 -12.20 -2.15
C GLY A 44 24.57 -12.85 -3.53
N ALA A 45 23.87 -13.95 -3.81
CA ALA A 45 23.88 -14.57 -5.12
C ALA A 45 23.27 -13.65 -6.18
N ASN A 46 23.77 -13.73 -7.41
CA ASN A 46 23.21 -13.05 -8.57
C ASN A 46 22.26 -14.01 -9.31
N LEU A 47 20.97 -13.79 -9.18
CA LEU A 47 19.87 -14.51 -9.82
C LEU A 47 19.11 -13.59 -10.81
N SER A 48 19.75 -12.48 -11.20
CA SER A 48 19.09 -11.52 -12.09
C SER A 48 18.73 -12.16 -13.45
N ARG A 49 17.51 -11.86 -13.91
CA ARG A 49 16.96 -12.38 -15.17
C ARG A 49 16.92 -13.91 -15.30
N SER A 50 17.12 -14.63 -14.19
CA SER A 50 16.99 -16.09 -14.20
C SER A 50 15.51 -16.51 -14.29
N PHE A 51 15.29 -17.76 -14.66
CA PHE A 51 13.98 -18.39 -14.73
C PHE A 51 13.82 -19.36 -13.56
N LEU A 52 13.06 -18.95 -12.56
CA LEU A 52 12.81 -19.68 -11.31
C LEU A 52 11.31 -20.03 -11.15
N THR A 53 10.59 -20.11 -12.26
CA THR A 53 9.17 -20.47 -12.22
C THR A 53 8.99 -21.81 -11.51
N GLN A 54 8.07 -21.86 -10.54
CA GLN A 54 7.78 -23.03 -9.69
C GLN A 54 8.96 -23.55 -8.85
N ALA A 55 10.09 -22.82 -8.79
CA ALA A 55 11.20 -23.20 -7.92
C ALA A 55 10.78 -23.16 -6.45
N ASN A 56 11.33 -24.05 -5.64
CA ASN A 56 11.18 -24.07 -4.21
C ASN A 56 12.37 -23.36 -3.53
N LEU A 57 12.13 -22.23 -2.92
CA LEU A 57 13.08 -21.42 -2.16
C LEU A 57 12.61 -21.23 -0.70
N ASP A 58 11.74 -22.10 -0.20
CA ASP A 58 11.23 -22.02 1.16
C ASP A 58 12.40 -22.07 2.17
N TYR A 59 12.35 -21.16 3.15
CA TYR A 59 13.41 -21.03 4.17
C TYR A 59 14.81 -20.68 3.63
N ALA A 60 14.96 -20.38 2.34
CA ALA A 60 16.26 -20.03 1.77
C ALA A 60 16.77 -18.69 2.32
N THR A 61 18.10 -18.56 2.41
CA THR A 61 18.78 -17.33 2.79
C THR A 61 19.19 -16.56 1.55
N LEU A 62 18.46 -15.48 1.21
CA LEU A 62 18.60 -14.68 0.00
C LEU A 62 18.95 -13.21 0.31
N ASN A 63 19.43 -12.92 1.54
CA ASN A 63 19.79 -11.53 1.89
C ASN A 63 20.82 -10.96 0.91
N TRP A 64 20.57 -9.72 0.47
CA TRP A 64 21.37 -9.01 -0.54
C TRP A 64 21.49 -9.75 -1.89
N ALA A 65 20.73 -10.80 -2.15
CA ALA A 65 20.70 -11.42 -3.48
C ALA A 65 20.13 -10.45 -4.53
N ASN A 66 20.65 -10.55 -5.73
CA ASN A 66 20.10 -9.83 -6.89
C ASN A 66 19.16 -10.75 -7.67
N LEU A 67 17.87 -10.50 -7.56
CA LEU A 67 16.75 -11.19 -8.22
C LEU A 67 16.07 -10.26 -9.25
N SER A 68 16.74 -9.17 -9.64
CA SER A 68 16.14 -8.19 -10.55
C SER A 68 15.74 -8.83 -11.88
N PHE A 69 14.51 -8.53 -12.33
CA PHE A 69 13.90 -9.05 -13.54
C PHE A 69 13.81 -10.60 -13.63
N ALA A 70 13.99 -11.32 -12.53
CA ALA A 70 13.85 -12.77 -12.50
C ALA A 70 12.39 -13.19 -12.76
N LYS A 71 12.19 -14.32 -13.41
CA LYS A 71 10.88 -14.94 -13.67
C LYS A 71 10.59 -15.95 -12.58
N MET A 72 9.76 -15.56 -11.62
CA MET A 72 9.51 -16.27 -10.36
C MET A 72 8.00 -16.52 -10.14
N SER A 73 7.26 -16.70 -11.23
CA SER A 73 5.83 -17.00 -11.09
C SER A 73 5.66 -18.36 -10.40
N GLU A 74 4.70 -18.42 -9.46
CA GLU A 74 4.40 -19.63 -8.69
C GLU A 74 5.58 -20.20 -7.88
N THR A 75 6.61 -19.38 -7.63
CA THR A 75 7.77 -19.75 -6.80
C THR A 75 7.37 -19.82 -5.34
N HIS A 76 7.86 -20.81 -4.61
CA HIS A 76 7.72 -20.95 -3.16
C HIS A 76 8.86 -20.20 -2.46
N LEU A 77 8.53 -19.23 -1.63
CA LEU A 77 9.44 -18.38 -0.87
C LEU A 77 8.96 -18.23 0.59
N SER A 78 8.14 -19.18 1.06
CA SER A 78 7.60 -19.12 2.41
C SER A 78 8.75 -19.11 3.42
N GLN A 79 8.71 -18.15 4.36
CA GLN A 79 9.73 -17.94 5.37
C GLN A 79 11.18 -17.71 4.86
N ALA A 80 11.34 -17.44 3.57
CA ALA A 80 12.66 -17.09 3.03
C ALA A 80 13.16 -15.76 3.58
N ASP A 81 14.46 -15.63 3.77
CA ASP A 81 15.09 -14.37 4.17
C ASP A 81 15.62 -13.62 2.94
N LEU A 82 14.84 -12.66 2.49
CA LEU A 82 15.12 -11.76 1.37
C LEU A 82 15.55 -10.36 1.84
N THR A 83 15.93 -10.20 3.12
CA THR A 83 16.27 -8.89 3.67
C THR A 83 17.28 -8.16 2.79
N LYS A 84 16.93 -6.92 2.35
CA LYS A 84 17.73 -6.09 1.45
C LYS A 84 18.05 -6.72 0.10
N ALA A 85 17.32 -7.73 -0.35
CA ALA A 85 17.45 -8.26 -1.70
C ALA A 85 16.92 -7.27 -2.75
N ASN A 86 17.45 -7.35 -3.95
CA ASN A 86 16.98 -6.59 -5.11
C ASN A 86 16.05 -7.47 -5.95
N LEU A 87 14.74 -7.17 -5.90
CA LEU A 87 13.69 -7.84 -6.68
C LEU A 87 13.09 -6.93 -7.77
N ARG A 88 13.76 -5.81 -8.06
CA ARG A 88 13.27 -4.80 -9.00
C ARG A 88 12.83 -5.43 -10.32
N GLY A 89 11.59 -5.13 -10.73
CA GLY A 89 11.04 -5.59 -12.01
C GLY A 89 10.87 -7.10 -12.14
N SER A 90 11.01 -7.88 -11.06
CA SER A 90 10.81 -9.32 -11.08
C SER A 90 9.32 -9.69 -11.23
N PHE A 91 9.06 -10.94 -11.63
CA PHE A 91 7.71 -11.47 -11.86
C PHE A 91 7.41 -12.54 -10.82
N LEU A 92 6.62 -12.19 -9.80
CA LEU A 92 6.21 -13.02 -8.66
C LEU A 92 4.70 -13.31 -8.68
N VAL A 93 4.13 -13.43 -9.88
CA VAL A 93 2.69 -13.74 -10.03
C VAL A 93 2.38 -15.06 -9.34
N ARG A 94 1.40 -15.05 -8.40
CA ARG A 94 1.01 -16.21 -7.60
C ARG A 94 2.13 -16.84 -6.77
N ALA A 95 3.22 -16.13 -6.51
CA ALA A 95 4.28 -16.63 -5.64
C ALA A 95 3.79 -16.75 -4.19
N ASP A 96 4.30 -17.74 -3.46
CA ASP A 96 4.09 -17.91 -2.03
C ASP A 96 5.22 -17.22 -1.26
N LEU A 97 4.91 -16.08 -0.64
CA LEU A 97 5.83 -15.26 0.15
C LEU A 97 5.37 -15.21 1.63
N ARG A 98 4.58 -16.18 2.07
CA ARG A 98 4.07 -16.20 3.45
C ARG A 98 5.20 -16.14 4.46
N GLN A 99 5.08 -15.18 5.40
CA GLN A 99 6.06 -14.96 6.46
C GLN A 99 7.50 -14.69 5.97
N ALA A 100 7.68 -14.36 4.68
CA ALA A 100 8.98 -13.99 4.14
C ALA A 100 9.51 -12.70 4.79
N LYS A 101 10.83 -12.62 4.97
CA LYS A 101 11.52 -11.44 5.47
C LYS A 101 11.96 -10.59 4.29
N LEU A 102 11.23 -9.51 4.01
CA LEU A 102 11.41 -8.60 2.89
C LEU A 102 11.81 -7.19 3.35
N SER A 103 12.30 -7.04 4.58
CA SER A 103 12.65 -5.73 5.13
C SER A 103 13.72 -5.04 4.29
N GLY A 104 13.44 -3.80 3.88
CA GLY A 104 14.36 -2.99 3.08
C GLY A 104 14.66 -3.51 1.67
N CYS A 105 13.84 -4.46 1.14
CA CYS A 105 13.96 -4.93 -0.24
C CYS A 105 13.66 -3.84 -1.26
N ASP A 106 14.29 -3.91 -2.41
CA ASP A 106 13.84 -3.19 -3.61
C ASP A 106 12.87 -4.06 -4.43
N LEU A 107 11.58 -3.78 -4.29
CA LEU A 107 10.46 -4.39 -5.02
C LEU A 107 9.87 -3.42 -6.06
N CYS A 108 10.64 -2.40 -6.46
CA CYS A 108 10.20 -1.40 -7.41
C CYS A 108 9.78 -2.03 -8.74
N HIS A 109 8.55 -1.72 -9.21
CA HIS A 109 7.95 -2.27 -10.43
C HIS A 109 7.82 -3.81 -10.48
N THR A 110 7.87 -4.48 -9.35
CA THR A 110 7.67 -5.93 -9.25
C THR A 110 6.21 -6.30 -9.54
N ASN A 111 6.01 -7.40 -10.25
CA ASN A 111 4.67 -7.95 -10.47
C ASN A 111 4.34 -9.02 -9.42
N LEU A 112 3.60 -8.62 -8.39
CA LEU A 112 3.14 -9.45 -7.27
C LEU A 112 1.64 -9.80 -7.38
N ARG A 113 1.08 -9.79 -8.58
CA ARG A 113 -0.35 -10.07 -8.78
C ARG A 113 -0.73 -11.44 -8.23
N ASN A 114 -1.76 -11.46 -7.36
CA ASN A 114 -2.26 -12.67 -6.69
C ASN A 114 -1.19 -13.41 -5.86
N ALA A 115 -0.10 -12.76 -5.47
CA ALA A 115 0.89 -13.35 -4.58
C ALA A 115 0.32 -13.48 -3.15
N ASP A 116 0.77 -14.47 -2.42
CA ASP A 116 0.46 -14.67 -1.00
C ASP A 116 1.59 -14.10 -0.14
N LEU A 117 1.33 -12.96 0.49
CA LEU A 117 2.26 -12.22 1.35
C LEU A 117 1.82 -12.24 2.82
N ARG A 118 0.94 -13.17 3.20
CA ARG A 118 0.40 -13.23 4.57
C ARG A 118 1.51 -13.29 5.61
N GLY A 119 1.45 -12.36 6.56
CA GLY A 119 2.43 -12.25 7.63
C GLY A 119 3.85 -11.90 7.17
N ALA A 120 4.07 -11.53 5.90
CA ALA A 120 5.38 -11.11 5.42
C ALA A 120 5.84 -9.79 6.09
N ASN A 121 7.14 -9.67 6.32
CA ASN A 121 7.73 -8.43 6.84
C ASN A 121 8.33 -7.59 5.71
N LEU A 122 7.61 -6.56 5.30
CA LEU A 122 7.96 -5.59 4.25
C LEU A 122 8.38 -4.23 4.82
N CYS A 123 8.74 -4.19 6.12
CA CYS A 123 9.11 -2.93 6.79
C CYS A 123 10.23 -2.20 6.02
N GLY A 124 9.96 -0.94 5.63
CA GLY A 124 10.89 -0.12 4.87
C GLY A 124 11.18 -0.61 3.44
N ALA A 125 10.42 -1.56 2.90
CA ALA A 125 10.60 -2.02 1.52
C ALA A 125 10.18 -0.95 0.50
N ASN A 126 10.84 -0.93 -0.65
CA ASN A 126 10.48 -0.06 -1.78
C ASN A 126 9.58 -0.82 -2.76
N LEU A 127 8.29 -0.54 -2.73
CA LEU A 127 7.25 -1.11 -3.60
C LEU A 127 6.76 -0.10 -4.66
N THR A 128 7.55 0.93 -4.96
CA THR A 128 7.18 1.96 -5.93
C THR A 128 6.77 1.34 -7.26
N GLY A 129 5.54 1.63 -7.71
CA GLY A 129 4.99 1.11 -8.95
C GLY A 129 4.74 -0.41 -8.99
N ALA A 130 4.85 -1.11 -7.86
CA ALA A 130 4.58 -2.54 -7.79
C ALA A 130 3.11 -2.88 -8.10
N ASN A 131 2.89 -4.03 -8.73
CA ASN A 131 1.55 -4.54 -9.00
C ASN A 131 1.15 -5.59 -7.96
N LEU A 132 0.37 -5.16 -6.98
CA LEU A 132 -0.15 -5.97 -5.87
C LEU A 132 -1.63 -6.35 -6.06
N ARG A 133 -2.16 -6.28 -7.28
CA ARG A 133 -3.59 -6.58 -7.53
C ARG A 133 -3.93 -8.00 -7.10
N GLY A 134 -4.95 -8.12 -6.25
CA GLY A 134 -5.40 -9.39 -5.71
C GLY A 134 -4.40 -10.11 -4.81
N ALA A 135 -3.30 -9.46 -4.42
CA ALA A 135 -2.36 -10.04 -3.47
C ALA A 135 -2.98 -10.14 -2.08
N ASN A 136 -2.64 -11.18 -1.33
CA ASN A 136 -3.02 -11.31 0.07
C ASN A 136 -1.88 -10.81 0.96
N LEU A 137 -2.10 -9.68 1.63
CA LEU A 137 -1.16 -9.03 2.54
C LEU A 137 -1.64 -9.14 4.00
N SER A 138 -2.66 -9.96 4.28
CA SER A 138 -3.24 -10.01 5.63
C SER A 138 -2.16 -10.33 6.69
N GLY A 139 -2.15 -9.51 7.74
CA GLY A 139 -1.15 -9.58 8.81
C GLY A 139 0.27 -9.21 8.39
N ALA A 140 0.51 -8.72 7.18
CA ALA A 140 1.84 -8.25 6.76
C ALA A 140 2.25 -6.94 7.46
N ASN A 141 3.54 -6.70 7.57
CA ASN A 141 4.08 -5.44 8.09
C ASN A 141 4.63 -4.59 6.93
N LEU A 142 3.91 -3.51 6.59
CA LEU A 142 4.27 -2.49 5.60
C LEU A 142 4.71 -1.16 6.24
N SER A 143 4.99 -1.13 7.55
CA SER A 143 5.43 0.10 8.21
C SER A 143 6.66 0.68 7.52
N TRP A 144 6.65 2.00 7.26
CA TRP A 144 7.71 2.72 6.56
C TRP A 144 7.93 2.30 5.10
N ALA A 145 7.06 1.46 4.53
CA ALA A 145 7.20 1.04 3.14
C ALA A 145 6.83 2.17 2.17
N HIS A 146 7.47 2.16 0.99
CA HIS A 146 7.20 3.09 -0.10
C HIS A 146 6.34 2.40 -1.17
N LEU A 147 5.05 2.78 -1.26
CA LEU A 147 4.08 2.25 -2.24
C LEU A 147 3.66 3.31 -3.27
N THR A 148 4.52 4.29 -3.54
CA THR A 148 4.23 5.35 -4.51
C THR A 148 3.79 4.74 -5.85
N GLY A 149 2.57 5.07 -6.30
CA GLY A 149 2.01 4.56 -7.55
C GLY A 149 1.75 3.04 -7.59
N ALA A 150 1.85 2.33 -6.47
CA ALA A 150 1.56 0.90 -6.42
C ALA A 150 0.07 0.61 -6.71
N ARG A 151 -0.22 -0.58 -7.22
CA ARG A 151 -1.57 -1.02 -7.58
C ARG A 151 -2.05 -2.08 -6.60
N LEU A 152 -3.01 -1.71 -5.74
CA LEU A 152 -3.54 -2.56 -4.67
C LEU A 152 -5.01 -2.97 -4.87
N SER A 153 -5.63 -2.65 -6.01
CA SER A 153 -7.05 -3.00 -6.23
C SER A 153 -7.30 -4.49 -6.01
N GLY A 154 -8.25 -4.83 -5.13
CA GLY A 154 -8.58 -6.20 -4.74
C GLY A 154 -7.53 -6.89 -3.87
N ALA A 155 -6.53 -6.18 -3.37
CA ALA A 155 -5.62 -6.73 -2.36
C ALA A 155 -6.35 -6.88 -1.02
N ASP A 156 -6.02 -7.96 -0.31
CA ASP A 156 -6.46 -8.19 1.06
C ASP A 156 -5.43 -7.57 2.04
N LEU A 157 -5.87 -6.58 2.79
CA LEU A 157 -5.04 -5.81 3.74
C LEU A 157 -5.47 -6.05 5.21
N GLU A 158 -6.28 -7.07 5.48
CA GLU A 158 -6.75 -7.33 6.84
C GLU A 158 -5.58 -7.42 7.83
N ARG A 159 -5.65 -6.66 8.92
CA ARG A 159 -4.61 -6.62 9.98
C ARG A 159 -3.21 -6.28 9.50
N THR A 160 -3.07 -5.65 8.35
CA THR A 160 -1.77 -5.16 7.85
C THR A 160 -1.32 -3.96 8.68
N CYS A 161 -0.05 -3.94 9.11
CA CYS A 161 0.55 -2.76 9.73
C CYS A 161 1.03 -1.79 8.65
N MET A 162 0.56 -0.52 8.70
CA MET A 162 0.89 0.52 7.71
C MET A 162 1.40 1.82 8.35
N ASP A 163 2.05 1.74 9.51
CA ASP A 163 2.54 2.94 10.18
C ASP A 163 3.54 3.70 9.30
N ALA A 164 3.32 5.01 9.16
CA ALA A 164 4.16 5.90 8.35
C ALA A 164 4.38 5.42 6.90
N VAL A 165 3.42 4.73 6.32
CA VAL A 165 3.46 4.25 4.94
C VAL A 165 3.36 5.42 3.96
N ASN A 166 4.08 5.33 2.84
CA ASN A 166 3.92 6.25 1.73
C ASN A 166 3.08 5.60 0.61
N LEU A 167 1.85 6.09 0.43
CA LEU A 167 0.86 5.64 -0.56
C LEU A 167 0.61 6.70 -1.65
N GLU A 168 1.55 7.63 -1.86
CA GLU A 168 1.40 8.70 -2.85
C GLU A 168 1.07 8.14 -4.24
N GLY A 169 -0.04 8.61 -4.84
CA GLY A 169 -0.50 8.16 -6.15
C GLY A 169 -0.91 6.68 -6.23
N ALA A 170 -0.98 5.96 -5.12
CA ALA A 170 -1.34 4.54 -5.11
C ALA A 170 -2.78 4.30 -5.58
N TRP A 171 -3.03 3.15 -6.19
CA TRP A 171 -4.34 2.72 -6.70
C TRP A 171 -5.00 1.79 -5.69
N LEU A 172 -5.92 2.34 -4.89
CA LEU A 172 -6.63 1.70 -3.79
C LEU A 172 -8.15 1.62 -4.04
N ASN A 173 -8.58 1.70 -5.31
CA ASN A 173 -10.02 1.70 -5.62
C ASN A 173 -10.68 0.41 -5.12
N GLY A 174 -11.77 0.57 -4.35
CA GLY A 174 -12.57 -0.52 -3.79
C GLY A 174 -11.84 -1.39 -2.75
N VAL A 175 -10.71 -0.94 -2.22
CA VAL A 175 -9.97 -1.67 -1.19
C VAL A 175 -10.65 -1.48 0.17
N ASP A 176 -10.68 -2.54 0.97
CA ASP A 176 -11.12 -2.48 2.36
C ASP A 176 -9.96 -2.05 3.27
N LEU A 177 -10.13 -0.89 3.90
CA LEU A 177 -9.21 -0.26 4.84
C LEU A 177 -9.93 0.01 6.18
N HIS A 178 -11.02 -0.73 6.46
CA HIS A 178 -11.81 -0.58 7.67
C HIS A 178 -10.95 -0.66 8.93
N GLY A 179 -11.10 0.33 9.81
CA GLY A 179 -10.41 0.39 11.09
C GLY A 179 -8.89 0.50 11.03
N MET A 180 -8.30 0.70 9.85
CA MET A 180 -6.85 0.77 9.71
C MET A 180 -6.24 2.01 10.35
N ASN A 181 -5.03 1.85 10.90
CA ASN A 181 -4.22 2.98 11.35
C ASN A 181 -3.38 3.52 10.18
N LEU A 182 -3.78 4.69 9.67
CA LEU A 182 -3.12 5.46 8.61
C LEU A 182 -2.75 6.87 9.11
N ALA A 183 -2.60 7.04 10.42
CA ALA A 183 -2.24 8.32 11.01
C ALA A 183 -0.92 8.83 10.45
N GLY A 184 -0.89 10.07 9.96
CA GLY A 184 0.28 10.70 9.34
C GLY A 184 0.72 10.07 8.01
N ALA A 185 -0.03 9.13 7.44
CA ALA A 185 0.31 8.52 6.15
C ALA A 185 0.30 9.54 5.01
N ASN A 186 1.18 9.36 4.03
CA ASN A 186 1.14 10.12 2.80
C ASN A 186 0.25 9.42 1.76
N LEU A 187 -0.94 9.95 1.53
CA LEU A 187 -1.94 9.48 0.55
C LEU A 187 -2.13 10.48 -0.60
N ARG A 188 -1.21 11.46 -0.74
CA ARG A 188 -1.31 12.47 -1.79
C ARG A 188 -1.59 11.84 -3.15
N GLU A 189 -2.56 12.39 -3.89
CA GLU A 189 -2.94 11.92 -5.23
C GLU A 189 -3.39 10.44 -5.31
N ALA A 190 -3.56 9.75 -4.19
CA ALA A 190 -4.03 8.36 -4.17
C ALA A 190 -5.44 8.23 -4.78
N LYS A 191 -5.73 7.04 -5.33
CA LYS A 191 -7.02 6.71 -5.94
C LYS A 191 -7.78 5.75 -5.00
N LEU A 192 -8.78 6.28 -4.29
CA LEU A 192 -9.54 5.59 -3.24
C LEU A 192 -11.04 5.51 -3.58
N ASN A 193 -11.40 5.58 -4.88
CA ASN A 193 -12.81 5.56 -5.25
C ASN A 193 -13.47 4.25 -4.80
N GLY A 194 -14.60 4.38 -4.07
CA GLY A 194 -15.35 3.24 -3.53
C GLY A 194 -14.61 2.43 -2.47
N ALA A 195 -13.51 2.93 -1.92
CA ALA A 195 -12.81 2.27 -0.81
C ALA A 195 -13.65 2.34 0.48
N ASN A 196 -13.46 1.36 1.36
CA ASN A 196 -14.03 1.35 2.70
C ASN A 196 -12.97 1.83 3.70
N LEU A 197 -13.16 2.98 4.29
CA LEU A 197 -12.31 3.60 5.33
C LEU A 197 -13.09 3.82 6.64
N ASP A 198 -14.18 3.08 6.84
CA ASP A 198 -14.98 3.21 8.06
C ASP A 198 -14.11 2.95 9.29
N TYR A 199 -14.23 3.81 10.27
CA TYR A 199 -13.48 3.78 11.52
C TYR A 199 -11.95 3.82 11.38
N ALA A 200 -11.42 4.10 10.18
CA ALA A 200 -9.99 4.26 9.98
C ALA A 200 -9.45 5.50 10.71
N ASN A 201 -8.22 5.40 11.19
CA ASN A 201 -7.51 6.55 11.75
C ASN A 201 -6.62 7.18 10.67
N LEU A 202 -7.05 8.32 10.16
CA LEU A 202 -6.37 9.16 9.14
C LEU A 202 -5.91 10.49 9.76
N SER A 203 -5.80 10.57 11.09
CA SER A 203 -5.40 11.80 11.77
C SER A 203 -4.05 12.30 11.26
N SER A 204 -3.96 13.60 10.95
CA SER A 204 -2.76 14.23 10.38
C SER A 204 -2.25 13.62 9.07
N ALA A 205 -3.03 12.80 8.37
CA ALA A 205 -2.65 12.25 7.07
C ALA A 205 -2.64 13.33 5.98
N ASN A 206 -1.79 13.16 4.98
CA ASN A 206 -1.80 13.95 3.76
C ASN A 206 -2.70 13.28 2.71
N LEU A 207 -3.87 13.86 2.47
CA LEU A 207 -4.89 13.41 1.51
C LEU A 207 -5.05 14.41 0.35
N THR A 208 -4.06 15.30 0.16
CA THR A 208 -4.14 16.33 -0.88
C THR A 208 -4.33 15.72 -2.27
N HIS A 209 -5.28 16.28 -3.03
CA HIS A 209 -5.59 15.85 -4.41
C HIS A 209 -6.00 14.36 -4.56
N THR A 210 -6.41 13.69 -3.49
CA THR A 210 -6.93 12.32 -3.56
C THR A 210 -8.25 12.27 -4.33
N THR A 211 -8.52 11.13 -4.97
CA THR A 211 -9.85 10.84 -5.50
C THR A 211 -10.53 9.78 -4.66
N MET A 212 -11.62 10.15 -3.99
CA MET A 212 -12.38 9.35 -3.02
C MET A 212 -13.88 9.34 -3.35
N ARG A 213 -14.23 9.26 -4.64
CA ARG A 213 -15.64 9.23 -5.05
C ARG A 213 -16.33 7.97 -4.51
N GLY A 214 -17.48 8.15 -3.86
CA GLY A 214 -18.23 7.05 -3.28
C GLY A 214 -17.48 6.30 -2.16
N VAL A 215 -16.50 6.93 -1.53
CA VAL A 215 -15.77 6.38 -0.37
C VAL A 215 -16.70 6.27 0.83
N SER A 216 -16.52 5.24 1.65
CA SER A 216 -17.11 5.17 2.98
C SER A 216 -16.06 5.57 4.03
N LEU A 217 -16.41 6.55 4.87
CA LEU A 217 -15.59 7.13 5.95
C LEU A 217 -16.39 7.21 7.25
N VAL A 218 -17.40 6.34 7.43
CA VAL A 218 -18.27 6.36 8.60
C VAL A 218 -17.43 6.23 9.87
N GLY A 219 -17.58 7.21 10.78
CA GLY A 219 -16.84 7.22 12.05
C GLY A 219 -15.32 7.30 11.95
N ALA A 220 -14.77 7.59 10.77
CA ALA A 220 -13.32 7.73 10.59
C ALA A 220 -12.78 8.97 11.31
N ASN A 221 -11.52 8.91 11.74
CA ASN A 221 -10.80 10.04 12.32
C ASN A 221 -9.90 10.70 11.26
N LEU A 222 -10.30 11.88 10.75
CA LEU A 222 -9.52 12.73 9.85
C LEU A 222 -9.02 14.01 10.55
N SER A 223 -8.95 14.00 11.87
CA SER A 223 -8.57 15.21 12.62
C SER A 223 -7.18 15.71 12.21
N GLY A 224 -7.09 17.00 11.88
CA GLY A 224 -5.84 17.65 11.45
C GLY A 224 -5.26 17.15 10.14
N SER A 225 -5.97 16.36 9.36
CA SER A 225 -5.54 15.91 8.02
C SER A 225 -5.63 17.03 6.98
N ASP A 226 -4.87 16.91 5.93
CA ASP A 226 -4.91 17.81 4.77
C ASP A 226 -5.64 17.14 3.60
N LEU A 227 -6.85 17.62 3.29
CA LEU A 227 -7.70 17.17 2.18
C LEU A 227 -7.76 18.21 1.05
N THR A 228 -6.80 19.15 1.01
CA THR A 228 -6.79 20.21 -0.02
C THR A 228 -6.96 19.63 -1.42
N GLY A 229 -7.97 20.11 -2.14
CA GLY A 229 -8.25 19.71 -3.52
C GLY A 229 -8.69 18.25 -3.70
N SER A 230 -9.04 17.54 -2.61
CA SER A 230 -9.54 16.16 -2.69
C SER A 230 -10.96 16.10 -3.26
N VAL A 231 -11.34 14.95 -3.83
CA VAL A 231 -12.67 14.71 -4.42
C VAL A 231 -13.39 13.61 -3.68
N LEU A 232 -14.39 13.98 -2.85
CA LEU A 232 -15.21 13.11 -2.03
C LEU A 232 -16.67 13.03 -2.54
N TRP A 233 -16.89 13.29 -3.82
CA TRP A 233 -18.23 13.26 -4.42
C TRP A 233 -18.98 11.96 -4.04
N ASN A 234 -20.24 12.08 -3.57
CA ASN A 234 -21.08 10.97 -3.16
C ASN A 234 -20.44 10.05 -2.07
N GLY A 235 -19.54 10.61 -1.25
CA GLY A 235 -18.94 9.91 -0.12
C GLY A 235 -19.90 9.82 1.08
N ILE A 236 -19.70 8.82 1.94
CA ILE A 236 -20.42 8.68 3.21
C ILE A 236 -19.46 9.06 4.32
N LEU A 237 -19.66 10.24 4.91
CA LEU A 237 -18.81 10.80 5.98
C LEU A 237 -19.61 10.95 7.29
N ASP A 238 -20.58 10.08 7.54
CA ASP A 238 -21.42 10.15 8.73
C ASP A 238 -20.59 9.86 9.98
N GLY A 239 -20.68 10.75 10.97
CA GLY A 239 -19.92 10.64 12.22
C GLY A 239 -18.40 10.83 12.09
N VAL A 240 -17.92 11.31 10.94
CA VAL A 240 -16.48 11.54 10.72
C VAL A 240 -15.97 12.67 11.62
N ASP A 241 -14.75 12.52 12.16
CA ASP A 241 -14.06 13.62 12.85
C ASP A 241 -13.15 14.37 11.85
N LEU A 242 -13.59 15.57 11.45
CA LEU A 242 -12.86 16.53 10.61
C LEU A 242 -12.24 17.67 11.43
N SER A 243 -12.17 17.54 12.74
CA SER A 243 -11.65 18.61 13.61
C SER A 243 -10.26 19.06 13.11
N ARG A 244 -10.10 20.36 12.86
CA ARG A 244 -8.85 20.98 12.39
C ARG A 244 -8.33 20.42 11.04
N ALA A 245 -9.15 19.72 10.27
CA ALA A 245 -8.81 19.29 8.93
C ALA A 245 -8.82 20.47 7.95
N ASP A 246 -8.07 20.37 6.87
CA ASP A 246 -8.08 21.31 5.76
C ASP A 246 -8.88 20.76 4.58
N LEU A 247 -10.03 21.35 4.30
CA LEU A 247 -10.91 21.05 3.17
C LEU A 247 -10.83 22.12 2.06
N THR A 248 -9.76 22.93 2.04
CA THR A 248 -9.60 23.97 1.01
C THR A 248 -9.74 23.37 -0.38
N ARG A 249 -10.68 23.88 -1.17
CA ARG A 249 -10.99 23.37 -2.52
C ARG A 249 -11.38 21.89 -2.61
N ALA A 250 -11.73 21.28 -1.48
CA ALA A 250 -12.22 19.91 -1.50
C ALA A 250 -13.65 19.86 -2.10
N HIS A 251 -13.95 18.79 -2.81
CA HIS A 251 -15.23 18.60 -3.50
C HIS A 251 -16.04 17.49 -2.83
N LEU A 252 -17.02 17.88 -2.00
CA LEU A 252 -17.90 17.01 -1.24
C LEU A 252 -19.35 17.00 -1.77
N GLY A 253 -19.58 17.39 -3.02
CA GLY A 253 -20.93 17.36 -3.59
C GLY A 253 -21.59 15.99 -3.40
N GLU A 254 -22.88 15.96 -3.07
CA GLU A 254 -23.67 14.75 -2.75
C GLU A 254 -23.14 13.88 -1.59
N ALA A 255 -22.10 14.30 -0.88
CA ALA A 255 -21.62 13.56 0.26
C ALA A 255 -22.59 13.66 1.46
N SER A 256 -22.66 12.62 2.30
CA SER A 256 -23.34 12.68 3.59
C SER A 256 -22.36 13.12 4.68
N LEU A 257 -22.76 14.11 5.50
CA LEU A 257 -21.96 14.68 6.60
C LEU A 257 -22.76 14.66 7.92
N LYS A 258 -23.67 13.71 8.08
CA LYS A 258 -24.49 13.62 9.31
C LYS A 258 -23.59 13.38 10.50
N GLU A 259 -23.82 14.16 11.57
CA GLU A 259 -23.06 14.03 12.82
C GLU A 259 -21.54 14.21 12.68
N ALA A 260 -21.07 14.78 11.56
CA ALA A 260 -19.65 15.05 11.37
C ALA A 260 -19.14 16.11 12.37
N VAL A 261 -17.98 15.88 12.98
CA VAL A 261 -17.34 16.84 13.89
C VAL A 261 -16.46 17.79 13.08
N VAL A 262 -16.75 19.10 13.11
CA VAL A 262 -16.13 20.12 12.25
C VAL A 262 -15.50 21.28 13.03
N VAL A 263 -14.99 21.02 14.22
CA VAL A 263 -14.37 22.06 15.06
C VAL A 263 -13.03 22.51 14.48
N GLY A 264 -12.90 23.79 14.12
CA GLY A 264 -11.68 24.34 13.56
C GLY A 264 -11.33 23.84 12.15
N THR A 265 -12.29 23.27 11.44
CA THR A 265 -12.14 22.81 10.06
C THR A 265 -12.04 23.98 9.10
N GLU A 266 -11.12 23.93 8.16
CA GLU A 266 -10.93 24.89 7.07
C GLU A 266 -11.80 24.50 5.87
N PHE A 267 -12.66 25.42 5.37
CA PHE A 267 -13.60 25.16 4.27
C PHE A 267 -13.39 26.08 3.04
N THR A 268 -12.33 26.88 3.03
CA THR A 268 -12.12 27.87 1.96
C THR A 268 -12.27 27.26 0.57
N GLU A 269 -13.11 27.83 -0.27
CA GLU A 269 -13.39 27.41 -1.64
C GLU A 269 -13.84 25.94 -1.80
N SER A 270 -14.28 25.28 -0.71
CA SER A 270 -14.80 23.91 -0.82
C SER A 270 -16.20 23.90 -1.48
N VAL A 271 -16.54 22.75 -2.08
CA VAL A 271 -17.87 22.46 -2.62
C VAL A 271 -18.56 21.48 -1.67
N LEU A 272 -19.66 21.89 -1.05
CA LEU A 272 -20.37 21.19 0.01
C LEU A 272 -21.79 20.81 -0.41
N PRO A 273 -22.37 19.71 0.09
CA PRO A 273 -23.77 19.37 -0.21
C PRO A 273 -24.70 20.40 0.46
N ALA A 274 -25.73 20.86 -0.28
CA ALA A 274 -26.69 21.83 0.23
C ALA A 274 -27.45 21.31 1.45
N GLU A 275 -27.68 20.00 1.52
CA GLU A 275 -28.36 19.35 2.67
C GLU A 275 -27.59 19.50 3.99
N ALA A 276 -26.25 19.56 3.94
CA ALA A 276 -25.43 19.74 5.13
C ALA A 276 -25.35 21.20 5.63
N ARG A 277 -25.85 22.16 4.84
CA ARG A 277 -25.68 23.59 5.12
C ARG A 277 -26.17 23.99 6.52
N ALA A 278 -27.42 23.68 6.85
CA ALA A 278 -27.99 24.03 8.14
C ALA A 278 -27.17 23.46 9.31
N TYR A 279 -26.87 22.18 9.21
CA TYR A 279 -26.06 21.46 10.21
C TYR A 279 -24.66 22.07 10.38
N LEU A 280 -23.95 22.35 9.29
CA LEU A 280 -22.60 22.93 9.34
C LEU A 280 -22.62 24.34 9.97
N TYR A 281 -23.60 25.19 9.61
CA TYR A 281 -23.71 26.52 10.25
C TYR A 281 -24.07 26.49 11.74
N GLU A 282 -24.71 25.43 12.21
CA GLU A 282 -25.02 25.24 13.64
C GLU A 282 -23.83 24.71 14.44
N THR A 283 -23.04 23.83 13.83
CA THR A 283 -22.00 23.04 14.51
C THR A 283 -20.58 23.59 14.34
N VAL A 284 -20.30 24.31 13.22
CA VAL A 284 -18.98 24.85 12.94
C VAL A 284 -18.59 25.91 13.97
N GLN A 285 -17.45 25.70 14.62
CA GLN A 285 -16.87 26.60 15.60
C GLN A 285 -15.36 26.51 15.66
N GLY A 286 -14.72 27.40 16.37
CA GLY A 286 -13.28 27.40 16.59
C GLY A 286 -12.52 28.12 15.49
N GLU A 287 -11.19 28.09 15.64
CA GLU A 287 -10.22 28.72 14.72
C GLU A 287 -9.50 27.61 13.93
N THR A 288 -9.27 27.87 12.65
CA THR A 288 -8.59 26.91 11.78
C THR A 288 -7.09 26.87 12.09
N ARG A 289 -6.51 25.70 12.00
CA ARG A 289 -5.06 25.49 12.21
C ARG A 289 -4.23 26.12 11.08
N TRP A 290 -4.80 26.19 9.89
CA TRP A 290 -4.09 26.46 8.64
C TRP A 290 -4.03 27.96 8.31
N THR A 291 -5.16 28.67 8.47
CA THR A 291 -5.26 30.10 8.12
C THR A 291 -5.40 31.01 9.33
N HIS A 292 -5.55 30.45 10.54
CA HIS A 292 -5.85 31.17 11.77
C HIS A 292 -7.09 32.06 11.69
N ARG A 293 -8.07 31.64 10.89
CA ARG A 293 -9.37 32.32 10.71
C ARG A 293 -10.46 31.58 11.47
N SER A 294 -11.55 32.25 11.75
CA SER A 294 -12.72 31.54 12.23
C SER A 294 -13.18 30.49 11.22
N ALA A 295 -13.40 29.25 11.66
CA ALA A 295 -13.92 28.19 10.79
C ALA A 295 -15.22 28.60 10.09
N ARG A 296 -16.03 29.42 10.75
CA ARG A 296 -17.28 29.98 10.17
C ARG A 296 -17.02 30.97 9.04
N GLU A 297 -15.95 31.75 9.11
CA GLU A 297 -15.57 32.65 8.01
C GLU A 297 -15.13 31.87 6.79
N THR A 298 -14.41 30.76 6.97
CA THR A 298 -13.98 29.90 5.85
C THR A 298 -15.16 29.15 5.26
N LEU A 299 -16.12 28.72 6.07
CA LEU A 299 -17.38 28.12 5.59
C LEU A 299 -18.19 29.10 4.72
N ASN A 300 -18.17 30.40 5.01
CA ASN A 300 -18.83 31.42 4.18
C ASN A 300 -18.21 31.57 2.79
N GLN A 301 -17.01 31.04 2.56
CA GLN A 301 -16.32 31.04 1.26
C GLN A 301 -16.56 29.75 0.48
N SER A 302 -17.25 28.78 1.04
CA SER A 302 -17.61 27.54 0.37
C SER A 302 -18.81 27.71 -0.54
N GLN A 303 -18.96 26.77 -1.47
CA GLN A 303 -20.12 26.66 -2.35
C GLN A 303 -21.01 25.50 -1.91
N PHE A 304 -22.31 25.70 -1.82
CA PHE A 304 -23.27 24.64 -1.55
C PHE A 304 -23.99 24.25 -2.83
N VAL A 305 -23.99 22.95 -3.14
CA VAL A 305 -24.60 22.40 -4.36
C VAL A 305 -25.72 21.43 -4.02
N ASP A 306 -26.83 21.51 -4.77
CA ASP A 306 -27.92 20.56 -4.65
C ASP A 306 -27.55 19.23 -5.33
N ARG A 307 -28.21 18.16 -4.92
CA ARG A 307 -28.15 16.87 -5.63
C ARG A 307 -28.72 17.04 -7.04
N ILE A 308 -27.99 16.54 -8.01
CA ILE A 308 -28.43 16.51 -9.42
C ILE A 308 -29.31 15.27 -9.66
#